data_0d5a2f6ccbed09bff4866821be6c1d2b
#
_entry.id   0d5a2f6ccbed09bff4866821be6c1d2b
#
_cell.length_a   1.000
_cell.length_b   1.000
_cell.length_c   1.000
_cell.angle_alpha   90.00
_cell.angle_beta   90.00
_cell.angle_gamma   90.00
#
_symmetry.space_group_name_H-M   'P 1'
#
loop_
_entity.id
_entity.type
_entity.pdbx_description
1 polymer ?
#
loop_
_entity_poly.entity_id
_entity_poly.type
_entity_poly.pdbx_seq_one_letter_code
_entity_poly.pdbx_strand_id
1 'polypeptide(L)'
;MNTRNRVLLLSLTFMLALAANGQKKEIHILSVNDMHATIDVFPQLSALIDSLRAEDPSLLVFSAGDNRTGNPLNDKYEISSYPMVMLMNMVGFNGSTLGNHEFDVHSLPRLVGLSNFRYICANIFPSDSVNIKTIPYQVFDVEGLKVGVVGAIQLSPQGIPSTHPDNVRGISFKPAREVIPQYEWLSRECDVTILLSHLGYPEDIEMAKAFPWLDLIIGGHTHTQLKGNEVENGILITQNKNKFGRVTYITLTVDSGKVVDKKAEYIDIKKYPKKNKVVEAMVSHFSDNPDFRRVVAIADEPFEAREELGCMLCDAFIEECHADLAVENPGGVRIDSHPAGDITVLDVLQIDPFDNHAVVLTLTGEELLTMMRSYCHDKFFSFPFVGGFKCDITLDRNNPGIIKSVKLLTPDGKKLNMKKKYRVATNNYIPATSTIPEGSAHVLNTQTTDVLMRFLEKRGKVNYRGVRRLSVVTQ
;
A
#
# COMPACT_ATOMS: atom_id res chain seq x y z
N MET A 1 37.50 -60.79 -18.16
CA MET A 1 36.55 -59.70 -18.50
C MET A 1 37.12 -58.96 -19.68
N ASN A 2 36.46 -59.11 -20.86
CA ASN A 2 36.96 -58.65 -22.14
C ASN A 2 37.09 -57.12 -22.21
N THR A 3 38.14 -56.60 -22.79
CA THR A 3 38.42 -55.17 -22.99
C THR A 3 37.23 -54.40 -23.58
N ARG A 4 36.37 -55.04 -24.39
CA ARG A 4 35.14 -54.50 -24.93
C ARG A 4 34.08 -54.15 -23.85
N ASN A 5 33.98 -54.94 -22.79
CA ASN A 5 33.05 -54.69 -21.69
C ASN A 5 33.53 -53.57 -20.76
N ARG A 6 34.84 -53.34 -20.67
CA ARG A 6 35.39 -52.19 -19.87
C ARG A 6 35.16 -50.84 -20.57
N VAL A 7 35.21 -50.78 -21.90
CA VAL A 7 34.98 -49.58 -22.69
C VAL A 7 33.46 -49.24 -22.65
N LEU A 8 32.56 -50.25 -22.71
CA LEU A 8 31.12 -50.01 -22.61
C LEU A 8 30.72 -49.54 -21.19
N LEU A 9 31.31 -50.05 -20.12
CA LEU A 9 31.02 -49.61 -18.75
C LEU A 9 31.57 -48.19 -18.49
N LEU A 10 32.73 -47.82 -19.01
CA LEU A 10 33.29 -46.49 -18.90
C LEU A 10 32.51 -45.45 -19.75
N SER A 11 31.99 -45.83 -20.89
CA SER A 11 31.12 -44.93 -21.72
C SER A 11 29.74 -44.73 -21.09
N LEU A 12 29.17 -45.75 -20.39
CA LEU A 12 27.91 -45.64 -19.70
C LEU A 12 28.03 -44.80 -18.41
N THR A 13 29.16 -44.94 -17.66
CA THR A 13 29.45 -44.09 -16.49
C THR A 13 29.75 -42.66 -16.89
N PHE A 14 30.38 -42.41 -18.04
CA PHE A 14 30.64 -41.07 -18.55
C PHE A 14 29.36 -40.40 -19.09
N MET A 15 28.42 -41.15 -19.76
CA MET A 15 27.08 -40.65 -20.10
C MET A 15 26.19 -40.38 -18.90
N LEU A 16 26.27 -41.19 -17.83
CA LEU A 16 25.54 -40.95 -16.60
C LEU A 16 26.12 -39.75 -15.81
N ALA A 17 27.43 -39.50 -15.91
CA ALA A 17 28.06 -38.32 -15.30
C ALA A 17 27.77 -37.00 -16.08
N LEU A 18 27.52 -37.08 -17.39
CA LEU A 18 27.09 -35.93 -18.19
C LEU A 18 25.61 -35.60 -18.01
N ALA A 19 24.77 -36.56 -17.57
CA ALA A 19 23.38 -36.33 -17.21
C ALA A 19 23.20 -35.74 -15.80
N ALA A 20 24.28 -35.64 -15.01
CA ALA A 20 24.24 -35.06 -13.67
C ALA A 20 24.64 -33.58 -13.58
N ASN A 21 24.93 -32.93 -14.70
CA ASN A 21 24.97 -31.47 -14.75
C ASN A 21 23.55 -30.97 -14.79
N GLY A 22 22.99 -30.65 -13.62
CA GLY A 22 21.66 -30.05 -13.48
C GLY A 22 21.56 -28.85 -14.43
N GLN A 23 20.66 -28.94 -15.39
CA GLN A 23 20.39 -27.81 -16.29
C GLN A 23 19.88 -26.66 -15.41
N LYS A 24 20.56 -25.51 -15.44
CA LYS A 24 20.07 -24.30 -14.78
C LYS A 24 18.67 -24.00 -15.30
N LYS A 25 17.74 -23.76 -14.40
CA LYS A 25 16.36 -23.38 -14.70
C LYS A 25 16.11 -21.96 -14.24
N GLU A 26 15.24 -21.28 -14.90
CA GLU A 26 14.82 -19.93 -14.51
C GLU A 26 13.38 -19.94 -14.02
N ILE A 27 13.10 -19.15 -12.99
CA ILE A 27 11.76 -18.88 -12.50
C ILE A 27 11.50 -17.40 -12.75
N HIS A 28 10.43 -17.12 -13.48
CA HIS A 28 10.01 -15.76 -13.79
C HIS A 28 8.81 -15.34 -12.94
N ILE A 29 8.90 -14.14 -12.37
CA ILE A 29 7.87 -13.57 -11.51
C ILE A 29 7.59 -12.14 -11.95
N LEU A 30 6.33 -11.80 -12.16
CA LEU A 30 5.89 -10.42 -12.28
C LEU A 30 5.26 -9.99 -10.96
N SER A 31 5.74 -8.90 -10.36
CA SER A 31 5.20 -8.40 -9.12
C SER A 31 4.73 -6.95 -9.20
N VAL A 32 3.66 -6.69 -8.45
CA VAL A 32 3.10 -5.36 -8.19
C VAL A 32 2.90 -5.16 -6.71
N ASN A 33 2.78 -3.92 -6.27
CA ASN A 33 2.46 -3.54 -4.90
C ASN A 33 1.66 -2.24 -4.88
N ASP A 34 0.87 -2.04 -3.84
CA ASP A 34 0.20 -0.76 -3.56
C ASP A 34 -0.54 -0.21 -4.79
N MET A 35 -1.34 -1.05 -5.44
CA MET A 35 -2.07 -0.67 -6.65
C MET A 35 -3.13 0.40 -6.36
N HIS A 36 -3.63 0.48 -5.11
CA HIS A 36 -4.58 1.50 -4.64
C HIS A 36 -5.71 1.73 -5.64
N ALA A 37 -6.36 0.63 -6.04
CA ALA A 37 -7.52 0.62 -6.93
C ALA A 37 -7.30 1.30 -8.30
N THR A 38 -6.06 1.40 -8.77
CA THR A 38 -5.70 1.99 -10.07
C THR A 38 -6.09 1.02 -11.20
N ILE A 39 -7.36 0.98 -11.58
CA ILE A 39 -7.92 0.01 -12.54
C ILE A 39 -7.61 0.35 -14.00
N ASP A 40 -7.34 1.61 -14.33
CA ASP A 40 -7.11 2.14 -15.67
C ASP A 40 -5.84 1.60 -16.35
N VAL A 41 -4.91 1.05 -15.58
CA VAL A 41 -3.63 0.48 -16.06
C VAL A 41 -3.74 -1.02 -16.39
N PHE A 42 -4.82 -1.69 -15.99
CA PHE A 42 -4.99 -3.13 -16.21
C PHE A 42 -4.97 -3.57 -17.68
N PRO A 43 -5.44 -2.78 -18.66
CA PRO A 43 -5.30 -3.16 -20.07
C PRO A 43 -3.84 -3.34 -20.51
N GLN A 44 -2.93 -2.47 -20.05
CA GLN A 44 -1.50 -2.59 -20.31
C GLN A 44 -0.89 -3.75 -19.52
N LEU A 45 -1.23 -3.89 -18.23
CA LEU A 45 -0.76 -5.00 -17.40
C LEU A 45 -1.14 -6.35 -18.00
N SER A 46 -2.39 -6.53 -18.44
CA SER A 46 -2.84 -7.74 -19.12
C SER A 46 -2.03 -8.01 -20.39
N ALA A 47 -1.84 -7.00 -21.23
CA ALA A 47 -1.08 -7.18 -22.47
C ALA A 47 0.40 -7.53 -22.21
N LEU A 48 1.00 -7.03 -21.13
CA LEU A 48 2.34 -7.42 -20.69
C LEU A 48 2.37 -8.89 -20.23
N ILE A 49 1.43 -9.26 -19.33
CA ILE A 49 1.32 -10.63 -18.80
C ILE A 49 1.08 -11.63 -19.95
N ASP A 50 0.18 -11.31 -20.88
CA ASP A 50 -0.09 -12.14 -22.06
C ASP A 50 1.19 -12.34 -22.90
N SER A 51 1.98 -11.28 -23.08
CA SER A 51 3.25 -11.35 -23.82
C SER A 51 4.29 -12.20 -23.11
N LEU A 52 4.43 -12.05 -21.79
CA LEU A 52 5.38 -12.82 -20.99
C LEU A 52 4.98 -14.31 -20.91
N ARG A 53 3.68 -14.59 -20.73
CA ARG A 53 3.16 -15.97 -20.70
C ARG A 53 3.22 -16.69 -22.05
N ALA A 54 3.26 -15.95 -23.14
CA ALA A 54 3.51 -16.55 -24.45
C ALA A 54 4.95 -17.07 -24.59
N GLU A 55 5.90 -16.49 -23.86
CA GLU A 55 7.30 -16.92 -23.80
C GLU A 55 7.53 -17.93 -22.67
N ASP A 56 6.93 -17.71 -21.50
CA ASP A 56 6.98 -18.57 -20.33
C ASP A 56 5.58 -18.76 -19.72
N PRO A 57 4.88 -19.86 -20.05
CA PRO A 57 3.56 -20.17 -19.49
C PRO A 57 3.54 -20.37 -17.96
N SER A 58 4.71 -20.60 -17.35
CA SER A 58 4.88 -20.84 -15.92
C SER A 58 5.03 -19.56 -15.10
N LEU A 59 5.03 -18.38 -15.73
CA LEU A 59 5.12 -17.07 -15.10
C LEU A 59 4.19 -16.93 -13.90
N LEU A 60 4.77 -16.65 -12.74
CA LEU A 60 4.01 -16.30 -11.53
C LEU A 60 3.73 -14.80 -11.47
N VAL A 61 2.52 -14.42 -11.01
CA VAL A 61 2.12 -13.02 -10.86
C VAL A 61 1.65 -12.78 -9.43
N PHE A 62 2.32 -11.88 -8.71
CA PHE A 62 2.03 -11.59 -7.31
C PHE A 62 1.74 -10.11 -7.04
N SER A 63 0.91 -9.86 -6.02
CA SER A 63 0.75 -8.54 -5.41
C SER A 63 1.21 -8.55 -3.96
N ALA A 64 1.99 -7.54 -3.59
CA ALA A 64 2.42 -7.31 -2.21
C ALA A 64 1.40 -6.50 -1.38
N GLY A 65 0.10 -6.63 -1.68
CA GLY A 65 -0.98 -6.00 -0.90
C GLY A 65 -1.31 -4.56 -1.30
N ASP A 66 -2.25 -3.97 -0.56
CA ASP A 66 -2.85 -2.65 -0.84
C ASP A 66 -3.37 -2.54 -2.28
N ASN A 67 -4.15 -3.56 -2.67
CA ASN A 67 -4.75 -3.62 -4.01
C ASN A 67 -5.89 -2.61 -4.14
N ARG A 68 -6.58 -2.34 -3.05
CA ARG A 68 -7.77 -1.48 -2.98
C ARG A 68 -7.47 -0.12 -2.34
N THR A 69 -8.51 0.71 -2.25
CA THR A 69 -8.55 2.03 -1.62
C THR A 69 -7.70 3.08 -2.33
N GLY A 70 -8.39 4.05 -2.93
CA GLY A 70 -7.79 5.20 -3.59
C GLY A 70 -8.36 5.51 -4.96
N ASN A 71 -9.39 4.78 -5.42
CA ASN A 71 -10.17 5.09 -6.61
C ASN A 71 -11.65 4.79 -6.38
N PRO A 72 -12.51 5.82 -6.36
CA PRO A 72 -13.95 5.68 -6.12
C PRO A 72 -14.67 4.75 -7.11
N LEU A 73 -14.20 4.66 -8.35
CA LEU A 73 -14.74 3.73 -9.35
C LEU A 73 -14.67 2.28 -8.89
N ASN A 74 -13.72 1.96 -8.03
CA ASN A 74 -13.56 0.66 -7.39
C ASN A 74 -14.19 0.62 -6.00
N ASP A 75 -13.89 1.65 -5.18
CA ASP A 75 -14.19 1.64 -3.75
C ASP A 75 -15.67 1.90 -3.46
N LYS A 76 -16.33 2.69 -4.31
CA LYS A 76 -17.78 3.02 -4.25
C LYS A 76 -18.63 2.21 -5.24
N TYR A 77 -18.04 1.17 -5.84
CA TYR A 77 -18.82 0.25 -6.68
C TYR A 77 -19.85 -0.49 -5.81
N GLU A 78 -20.95 -0.99 -6.40
CA GLU A 78 -22.05 -1.67 -5.69
C GLU A 78 -21.54 -2.73 -4.70
N ILE A 79 -20.54 -3.50 -5.10
CA ILE A 79 -19.73 -4.33 -4.22
C ILE A 79 -18.36 -3.66 -4.12
N SER A 80 -18.08 -2.98 -3.03
CA SER A 80 -16.80 -2.28 -2.85
C SER A 80 -15.62 -3.18 -3.20
N SER A 81 -14.72 -2.67 -4.06
CA SER A 81 -13.52 -3.35 -4.57
C SER A 81 -13.76 -4.54 -5.52
N TYR A 82 -14.99 -4.78 -5.95
CA TYR A 82 -15.30 -5.80 -6.96
C TYR A 82 -14.53 -5.59 -8.28
N PRO A 83 -14.46 -4.36 -8.86
CA PRO A 83 -13.71 -4.13 -10.10
C PRO A 83 -12.26 -4.60 -10.00
N MET A 84 -11.55 -4.26 -8.92
CA MET A 84 -10.15 -4.64 -8.74
C MET A 84 -9.96 -6.15 -8.69
N VAL A 85 -10.78 -6.85 -7.87
CA VAL A 85 -10.69 -8.32 -7.74
C VAL A 85 -11.00 -9.00 -9.07
N MET A 86 -12.01 -8.53 -9.80
CA MET A 86 -12.36 -9.10 -11.11
C MET A 86 -11.24 -8.88 -12.14
N LEU A 87 -10.63 -7.70 -12.16
CA LEU A 87 -9.50 -7.43 -13.05
C LEU A 87 -8.28 -8.29 -12.68
N MET A 88 -7.97 -8.45 -11.39
CA MET A 88 -6.91 -9.37 -10.94
C MET A 88 -7.19 -10.82 -11.34
N ASN A 89 -8.43 -11.28 -11.23
CA ASN A 89 -8.86 -12.61 -11.70
C ASN A 89 -8.67 -12.76 -13.22
N MET A 90 -9.08 -11.74 -14.00
CA MET A 90 -9.00 -11.76 -15.48
C MET A 90 -7.56 -11.87 -15.97
N VAL A 91 -6.62 -11.15 -15.35
CA VAL A 91 -5.21 -11.17 -15.77
C VAL A 91 -4.42 -12.33 -15.15
N GLY A 92 -5.04 -13.07 -14.22
CA GLY A 92 -4.53 -14.32 -13.67
C GLY A 92 -3.41 -14.11 -12.65
N PHE A 93 -3.68 -13.36 -11.57
CA PHE A 93 -2.80 -13.35 -10.41
C PHE A 93 -2.71 -14.74 -9.77
N ASN A 94 -1.54 -15.12 -9.26
CA ASN A 94 -1.30 -16.37 -8.55
C ASN A 94 -1.49 -16.20 -7.04
N GLY A 95 -1.19 -15.02 -6.50
CA GLY A 95 -1.35 -14.71 -5.09
C GLY A 95 -1.23 -13.22 -4.77
N SER A 96 -1.76 -12.85 -3.61
CA SER A 96 -1.57 -11.53 -3.01
C SER A 96 -1.33 -11.67 -1.51
N THR A 97 -0.48 -10.85 -0.90
CA THR A 97 -0.60 -10.67 0.54
C THR A 97 -1.71 -9.67 0.86
N LEU A 98 -2.03 -9.52 2.14
CA LEU A 98 -2.90 -8.43 2.61
C LEU A 98 -2.04 -7.20 2.90
N GLY A 99 -2.52 -6.02 2.49
CA GLY A 99 -2.05 -4.77 3.02
C GLY A 99 -3.06 -4.17 4.03
N ASN A 100 -2.75 -3.02 4.61
CA ASN A 100 -3.63 -2.39 5.59
C ASN A 100 -4.94 -1.88 4.95
N HIS A 101 -4.89 -1.50 3.68
CA HIS A 101 -6.06 -1.03 2.95
C HIS A 101 -7.03 -2.14 2.53
N GLU A 102 -6.66 -3.41 2.60
CA GLU A 102 -7.62 -4.51 2.48
C GLU A 102 -8.68 -4.49 3.61
N PHE A 103 -8.39 -3.85 4.74
CA PHE A 103 -9.29 -3.73 5.89
C PHE A 103 -10.11 -2.45 5.94
N ASP A 104 -10.01 -1.54 4.99
CA ASP A 104 -10.72 -0.24 5.03
C ASP A 104 -12.25 -0.37 4.99
N VAL A 105 -12.76 -1.53 4.61
CA VAL A 105 -14.20 -1.84 4.68
C VAL A 105 -14.42 -3.27 5.15
N HIS A 106 -15.61 -3.53 5.71
CA HIS A 106 -16.03 -4.86 6.19
C HIS A 106 -16.23 -5.91 5.07
N SER A 107 -15.88 -5.62 3.83
CA SER A 107 -16.07 -6.51 2.69
C SER A 107 -14.93 -7.51 2.47
N LEU A 108 -13.85 -7.47 3.26
CA LEU A 108 -12.67 -8.35 3.06
C LEU A 108 -13.05 -9.85 2.95
N PRO A 109 -13.92 -10.45 3.79
CA PRO A 109 -14.31 -11.85 3.63
C PRO A 109 -14.95 -12.13 2.27
N ARG A 110 -15.75 -11.19 1.76
CA ARG A 110 -16.39 -11.29 0.45
C ARG A 110 -15.38 -11.18 -0.68
N LEU A 111 -14.43 -10.24 -0.59
CA LEU A 111 -13.38 -10.06 -1.59
C LEU A 111 -12.49 -11.27 -1.72
N VAL A 112 -12.07 -11.84 -0.58
CA VAL A 112 -11.31 -13.11 -0.55
C VAL A 112 -12.10 -14.25 -1.19
N GLY A 113 -13.42 -14.30 -0.97
CA GLY A 113 -14.31 -15.29 -1.57
C GLY A 113 -14.54 -15.14 -3.08
N LEU A 114 -14.35 -13.94 -3.64
CA LEU A 114 -14.48 -13.64 -5.07
C LEU A 114 -13.16 -13.82 -5.84
N SER A 115 -12.03 -13.97 -5.15
CA SER A 115 -10.71 -14.09 -5.76
C SER A 115 -10.44 -15.51 -6.26
N ASN A 116 -9.94 -15.64 -7.48
CA ASN A 116 -9.44 -16.89 -8.05
C ASN A 116 -8.00 -17.22 -7.60
N PHE A 117 -7.33 -16.28 -6.96
CA PHE A 117 -6.02 -16.40 -6.34
C PHE A 117 -6.12 -16.46 -4.81
N ARG A 118 -5.03 -16.80 -4.14
CA ARG A 118 -5.01 -16.88 -2.67
C ARG A 118 -4.50 -15.60 -2.05
N TYR A 119 -5.11 -15.18 -0.93
CA TYR A 119 -4.51 -14.21 -0.03
C TYR A 119 -3.60 -14.96 0.95
N ILE A 120 -2.30 -14.67 0.89
CA ILE A 120 -1.24 -15.33 1.64
C ILE A 120 -0.77 -14.37 2.74
N CYS A 121 -1.09 -14.68 4.00
CA CYS A 121 -0.70 -13.82 5.13
C CYS A 121 -0.60 -14.68 6.41
N ALA A 122 0.60 -14.81 6.95
CA ALA A 122 0.88 -15.71 8.06
C ALA A 122 0.64 -15.09 9.44
N ASN A 123 0.69 -13.76 9.56
CA ASN A 123 0.59 -13.08 10.84
C ASN A 123 -0.80 -12.51 11.17
N ILE A 124 -1.85 -13.05 10.53
CA ILE A 124 -3.27 -12.78 10.79
C ILE A 124 -3.94 -14.00 11.40
N PHE A 125 -4.78 -13.79 12.44
CA PHE A 125 -5.48 -14.84 13.17
C PHE A 125 -6.94 -14.44 13.36
N PRO A 126 -7.82 -14.68 12.35
CA PRO A 126 -9.25 -14.44 12.45
C PRO A 126 -9.88 -15.37 13.50
N SER A 127 -10.85 -14.86 14.28
CA SER A 127 -11.70 -15.69 15.12
C SER A 127 -12.70 -16.46 14.29
N ASP A 128 -13.31 -17.50 14.86
CA ASP A 128 -14.30 -18.35 14.19
C ASP A 128 -15.52 -17.56 13.66
N SER A 129 -15.80 -16.39 14.24
CA SER A 129 -16.88 -15.49 13.80
C SER A 129 -16.53 -14.67 12.55
N VAL A 130 -15.24 -14.60 12.17
CA VAL A 130 -14.75 -13.82 11.03
C VAL A 130 -14.27 -14.77 9.93
N ASN A 131 -15.12 -15.00 8.93
CA ASN A 131 -14.85 -15.95 7.85
C ASN A 131 -13.94 -15.35 6.76
N ILE A 132 -12.65 -15.18 7.08
CA ILE A 132 -11.62 -14.77 6.10
C ILE A 132 -10.79 -16.01 5.74
N LYS A 133 -10.87 -16.44 4.47
CA LYS A 133 -10.15 -17.64 3.96
C LYS A 133 -8.75 -17.28 3.46
N THR A 134 -7.91 -16.70 4.32
CA THR A 134 -6.49 -16.55 4.04
C THR A 134 -5.71 -17.80 4.36
N ILE A 135 -4.54 -17.94 3.75
CA ILE A 135 -3.58 -19.03 4.05
C ILE A 135 -2.24 -18.40 4.46
N PRO A 136 -1.48 -19.04 5.37
CA PRO A 136 -0.22 -18.47 5.81
C PRO A 136 0.89 -18.56 4.75
N TYR A 137 0.90 -19.62 3.95
CA TYR A 137 1.87 -19.87 2.88
C TYR A 137 1.22 -20.68 1.76
N GLN A 138 1.87 -20.67 0.58
CA GLN A 138 1.55 -21.54 -0.53
C GLN A 138 2.81 -22.03 -1.24
N VAL A 139 2.81 -23.27 -1.71
CA VAL A 139 3.86 -23.83 -2.57
C VAL A 139 3.32 -23.92 -3.99
N PHE A 140 4.08 -23.38 -4.94
CA PHE A 140 3.81 -23.45 -6.38
C PHE A 140 4.80 -24.42 -7.03
N ASP A 141 4.32 -25.19 -7.99
CA ASP A 141 5.18 -25.99 -8.88
C ASP A 141 5.40 -25.20 -10.17
N VAL A 142 6.65 -24.90 -10.47
CA VAL A 142 7.11 -24.17 -11.66
C VAL A 142 8.07 -25.06 -12.41
N GLU A 143 7.56 -25.81 -13.40
CA GLU A 143 8.34 -26.77 -14.21
C GLU A 143 9.15 -27.78 -13.37
N GLY A 144 8.56 -28.26 -12.26
CA GLY A 144 9.16 -29.20 -11.34
C GLY A 144 10.08 -28.56 -10.29
N LEU A 145 10.18 -27.23 -10.23
CA LEU A 145 10.78 -26.48 -9.12
C LEU A 145 9.68 -26.06 -8.14
N LYS A 146 9.92 -26.22 -6.86
CA LYS A 146 9.02 -25.81 -5.80
C LYS A 146 9.33 -24.40 -5.33
N VAL A 147 8.36 -23.50 -5.42
CA VAL A 147 8.44 -22.11 -4.95
C VAL A 147 7.55 -21.95 -3.74
N GLY A 148 8.14 -21.84 -2.55
CA GLY A 148 7.45 -21.60 -1.29
C GLY A 148 7.27 -20.08 -1.08
N VAL A 149 6.02 -19.64 -0.90
CA VAL A 149 5.67 -18.24 -0.67
C VAL A 149 4.98 -18.13 0.68
N VAL A 150 5.52 -17.30 1.58
CA VAL A 150 4.90 -16.93 2.87
C VAL A 150 4.56 -15.44 2.84
N GLY A 151 3.42 -15.02 3.42
CA GLY A 151 2.99 -13.63 3.41
C GLY A 151 3.03 -12.97 4.78
N ALA A 152 3.18 -11.65 4.82
CA ALA A 152 3.11 -10.88 6.07
C ALA A 152 2.60 -9.46 5.85
N ILE A 153 1.87 -8.93 6.87
CA ILE A 153 1.34 -7.56 6.92
C ILE A 153 1.98 -6.78 8.06
N GLN A 154 2.15 -5.47 7.83
CA GLN A 154 2.63 -4.48 8.80
C GLN A 154 1.63 -4.29 9.95
N LEU A 155 2.16 -4.03 11.14
CA LEU A 155 1.39 -3.61 12.30
C LEU A 155 1.83 -2.23 12.77
N SER A 156 0.84 -1.40 13.09
CA SER A 156 1.03 -0.13 13.78
C SER A 156 1.49 -0.35 15.24
N PRO A 157 1.88 0.69 15.98
CA PRO A 157 2.19 0.59 17.41
C PRO A 157 1.04 0.05 18.27
N GLN A 158 -0.21 0.10 17.77
CA GLN A 158 -1.40 -0.47 18.42
C GLN A 158 -1.51 -1.99 18.26
N GLY A 159 -0.61 -2.63 17.50
CA GLY A 159 -0.60 -4.07 17.25
C GLY A 159 -1.64 -4.55 16.22
N ILE A 160 -2.20 -3.64 15.44
CA ILE A 160 -3.11 -3.89 14.31
C ILE A 160 -2.57 -3.23 13.04
N PRO A 161 -2.99 -3.62 11.84
CA PRO A 161 -2.68 -2.89 10.60
C PRO A 161 -3.08 -1.41 10.70
N SER A 162 -2.46 -0.54 9.89
CA SER A 162 -2.79 0.89 9.83
C SER A 162 -4.16 1.13 9.20
N THR A 163 -5.24 0.76 9.91
CA THR A 163 -6.65 0.92 9.54
C THR A 163 -7.47 1.32 10.77
N HIS A 164 -8.76 1.64 10.57
CA HIS A 164 -9.64 1.92 11.72
C HIS A 164 -9.81 0.65 12.57
N PRO A 165 -9.70 0.70 13.92
CA PRO A 165 -9.78 -0.49 14.79
C PRO A 165 -11.05 -1.32 14.61
N ASP A 166 -12.18 -0.67 14.30
CA ASP A 166 -13.45 -1.36 14.06
C ASP A 166 -13.43 -2.29 12.84
N ASN A 167 -12.58 -2.00 11.86
CA ASN A 167 -12.46 -2.79 10.63
C ASN A 167 -11.81 -4.16 10.87
N VAL A 168 -11.11 -4.32 11.98
CA VAL A 168 -10.36 -5.54 12.34
C VAL A 168 -10.94 -6.24 13.57
N ARG A 169 -12.18 -5.93 13.97
CA ARG A 169 -12.85 -6.61 15.08
C ARG A 169 -12.93 -8.12 14.85
N GLY A 170 -12.53 -8.89 15.87
CA GLY A 170 -12.49 -10.35 15.79
C GLY A 170 -11.29 -10.91 15.03
N ILE A 171 -10.30 -10.09 14.70
CA ILE A 171 -9.04 -10.51 14.11
C ILE A 171 -7.91 -10.14 15.07
N SER A 172 -7.04 -11.07 15.38
CA SER A 172 -5.80 -10.81 16.10
C SER A 172 -4.60 -10.89 15.15
N PHE A 173 -3.54 -10.19 15.51
CA PHE A 173 -2.32 -10.09 14.73
C PHE A 173 -1.10 -10.34 15.62
N LYS A 174 0.00 -10.78 15.02
CA LYS A 174 1.30 -10.88 15.70
C LYS A 174 2.38 -10.23 14.84
N PRO A 175 3.45 -9.69 15.45
CA PRO A 175 4.58 -9.18 14.70
C PRO A 175 5.13 -10.22 13.71
N ALA A 176 5.43 -9.81 12.49
CA ALA A 176 5.94 -10.70 11.45
C ALA A 176 7.20 -11.45 11.91
N ARG A 177 8.10 -10.77 12.66
CA ARG A 177 9.32 -11.37 13.22
C ARG A 177 9.09 -12.53 14.17
N GLU A 178 7.93 -12.63 14.81
CA GLU A 178 7.57 -13.74 15.69
C GLU A 178 6.96 -14.91 14.92
N VAL A 179 6.34 -14.64 13.78
CA VAL A 179 5.57 -15.63 13.03
C VAL A 179 6.36 -16.23 11.88
N ILE A 180 7.09 -15.44 11.10
CA ILE A 180 7.83 -15.89 9.90
C ILE A 180 8.84 -16.99 10.20
N PRO A 181 9.57 -17.02 11.33
CA PRO A 181 10.49 -18.14 11.66
C PRO A 181 9.85 -19.52 11.65
N GLN A 182 8.55 -19.62 11.90
CA GLN A 182 7.83 -20.90 11.90
C GLN A 182 7.75 -21.54 10.50
N TYR A 183 8.07 -20.79 9.45
CA TYR A 183 8.05 -21.21 8.05
C TYR A 183 9.46 -21.45 7.46
N GLU A 184 10.52 -21.43 8.26
CA GLU A 184 11.89 -21.75 7.82
C GLU A 184 12.01 -23.12 7.15
N TRP A 185 11.14 -24.06 7.53
CA TRP A 185 11.09 -25.37 6.91
C TRP A 185 10.83 -25.36 5.40
N LEU A 186 10.19 -24.27 4.86
CA LEU A 186 10.01 -24.09 3.41
C LEU A 186 11.34 -24.13 2.66
N SER A 187 12.41 -23.58 3.23
CA SER A 187 13.76 -23.60 2.61
C SER A 187 14.39 -24.98 2.47
N ARG A 188 13.83 -25.99 3.16
CA ARG A 188 14.25 -27.39 3.07
C ARG A 188 13.38 -28.21 2.13
N GLU A 189 12.13 -27.77 1.91
CA GLU A 189 11.14 -28.47 1.11
C GLU A 189 10.93 -27.84 -0.27
N CYS A 190 11.43 -26.60 -0.48
CA CYS A 190 11.31 -25.83 -1.70
C CYS A 190 12.68 -25.41 -2.24
N ASP A 191 12.76 -25.25 -3.57
CA ASP A 191 13.96 -24.80 -4.29
C ASP A 191 14.15 -23.27 -4.18
N VAL A 192 13.03 -22.54 -3.95
CA VAL A 192 12.99 -21.09 -3.77
C VAL A 192 12.03 -20.74 -2.65
N THR A 193 12.42 -19.78 -1.81
CA THR A 193 11.61 -19.25 -0.71
C THR A 193 11.42 -17.74 -0.83
N ILE A 194 10.14 -17.30 -0.82
CA ILE A 194 9.74 -15.91 -1.05
C ILE A 194 8.94 -15.41 0.16
N LEU A 195 9.30 -14.22 0.66
CA LEU A 195 8.44 -13.43 1.53
C LEU A 195 7.64 -12.43 0.67
N LEU A 196 6.32 -12.62 0.61
CA LEU A 196 5.40 -11.66 0.02
C LEU A 196 4.99 -10.66 1.11
N SER A 197 5.65 -9.51 1.13
CA SER A 197 5.71 -8.60 2.26
C SER A 197 4.86 -7.34 2.05
N HIS A 198 4.01 -7.03 3.02
CA HIS A 198 3.44 -5.68 3.16
C HIS A 198 3.92 -5.02 4.46
N LEU A 199 5.23 -5.14 4.75
CA LEU A 199 5.84 -4.64 5.98
C LEU A 199 6.46 -3.25 5.82
N GLY A 200 6.83 -2.89 4.60
CA GLY A 200 7.59 -1.69 4.27
C GLY A 200 9.09 -1.95 4.13
N TYR A 201 9.72 -1.20 3.23
CA TYR A 201 11.12 -1.41 2.85
C TYR A 201 12.11 -1.42 4.03
N PRO A 202 12.02 -0.53 5.06
CA PRO A 202 12.90 -0.61 6.22
C PRO A 202 12.76 -1.91 7.01
N GLU A 203 11.54 -2.45 7.14
CA GLU A 203 11.31 -3.71 7.83
C GLU A 203 11.73 -4.91 6.96
N ASP A 204 11.59 -4.80 5.62
CA ASP A 204 12.05 -5.83 4.67
C ASP A 204 13.58 -6.04 4.76
N ILE A 205 14.35 -4.95 4.93
CA ILE A 205 15.79 -5.01 5.19
C ILE A 205 16.08 -5.79 6.48
N GLU A 206 15.34 -5.51 7.53
CA GLU A 206 15.52 -6.18 8.80
C GLU A 206 15.08 -7.66 8.77
N MET A 207 14.04 -7.98 7.98
CA MET A 207 13.62 -9.37 7.73
C MET A 207 14.71 -10.12 6.95
N ALA A 208 15.34 -9.50 5.95
CA ALA A 208 16.45 -10.09 5.20
C ALA A 208 17.67 -10.38 6.09
N LYS A 209 17.98 -9.47 7.03
CA LYS A 209 19.06 -9.71 8.01
C LYS A 209 18.75 -10.85 8.97
N ALA A 210 17.49 -10.96 9.41
CA ALA A 210 17.07 -11.93 10.42
C ALA A 210 16.85 -13.34 9.84
N PHE A 211 16.44 -13.46 8.57
CA PHE A 211 16.00 -14.73 7.98
C PHE A 211 16.77 -15.06 6.68
N PRO A 212 18.04 -15.49 6.81
CA PRO A 212 18.93 -15.76 5.65
C PRO A 212 18.49 -16.96 4.79
N TRP A 213 17.45 -17.67 5.19
CA TRP A 213 16.84 -18.75 4.44
C TRP A 213 15.86 -18.29 3.35
N LEU A 214 15.52 -17.00 3.30
CA LEU A 214 14.74 -16.40 2.21
C LEU A 214 15.63 -16.16 0.99
N ASP A 215 15.05 -16.29 -0.21
CA ASP A 215 15.73 -15.95 -1.46
C ASP A 215 15.31 -14.59 -2.00
N LEU A 216 14.05 -14.23 -1.80
CA LEU A 216 13.43 -13.03 -2.36
C LEU A 216 12.43 -12.43 -1.37
N ILE A 217 12.39 -11.11 -1.29
CA ILE A 217 11.32 -10.34 -0.64
C ILE A 217 10.66 -9.46 -1.70
N ILE A 218 9.35 -9.67 -1.90
CA ILE A 218 8.51 -8.81 -2.73
C ILE A 218 7.76 -7.89 -1.78
N GLY A 219 8.17 -6.63 -1.71
CA GLY A 219 7.73 -5.68 -0.70
C GLY A 219 6.64 -4.71 -1.16
N GLY A 220 5.97 -4.08 -0.19
CA GLY A 220 4.94 -3.05 -0.35
C GLY A 220 4.92 -2.07 0.83
N HIS A 221 3.81 -1.34 1.02
CA HIS A 221 3.46 -0.46 2.13
C HIS A 221 4.14 0.93 2.10
N THR A 222 5.45 1.02 1.99
CA THR A 222 6.16 2.31 2.05
C THR A 222 6.27 3.03 0.71
N HIS A 223 5.75 2.44 -0.37
CA HIS A 223 5.79 3.00 -1.72
C HIS A 223 7.22 3.35 -2.19
N THR A 224 8.22 2.62 -1.71
CA THR A 224 9.63 2.90 -2.01
C THR A 224 9.95 2.49 -3.44
N GLN A 225 10.33 3.46 -4.28
CA GLN A 225 10.74 3.17 -5.65
C GLN A 225 12.19 2.69 -5.70
N LEU A 226 12.40 1.38 -5.69
CA LEU A 226 13.71 0.79 -5.91
C LEU A 226 14.12 0.89 -7.39
N LYS A 227 15.42 0.87 -7.67
CA LYS A 227 15.94 1.15 -9.01
C LYS A 227 16.87 0.08 -9.57
N GLY A 228 17.30 -0.84 -8.73
CA GLY A 228 18.27 -1.88 -9.10
C GLY A 228 18.01 -3.16 -8.33
N ASN A 229 18.99 -4.05 -8.34
CA ASN A 229 19.00 -5.26 -7.52
C ASN A 229 19.45 -4.86 -6.11
N GLU A 230 18.48 -4.47 -5.27
CA GLU A 230 18.74 -4.20 -3.86
C GLU A 230 18.87 -5.54 -3.12
N VAL A 231 20.08 -5.86 -2.68
CA VAL A 231 20.38 -7.13 -2.03
C VAL A 231 20.86 -6.87 -0.60
N GLU A 232 20.18 -7.44 0.37
CA GLU A 232 20.57 -7.45 1.78
C GLU A 232 20.77 -8.90 2.22
N ASN A 233 21.91 -9.20 2.83
CA ASN A 233 22.27 -10.55 3.30
C ASN A 233 22.07 -11.68 2.25
N GLY A 234 22.33 -11.38 0.99
CA GLY A 234 22.13 -12.30 -0.14
C GLY A 234 20.67 -12.42 -0.63
N ILE A 235 19.72 -11.71 -0.04
CA ILE A 235 18.30 -11.73 -0.40
C ILE A 235 17.98 -10.53 -1.27
N LEU A 236 17.38 -10.78 -2.43
CA LEU A 236 16.88 -9.72 -3.31
C LEU A 236 15.61 -9.10 -2.69
N ILE A 237 15.56 -7.78 -2.58
CA ILE A 237 14.38 -7.03 -2.13
C ILE A 237 13.86 -6.19 -3.28
N THR A 238 12.55 -6.27 -3.56
CA THR A 238 11.89 -5.50 -4.60
C THR A 238 10.71 -4.72 -4.02
N GLN A 239 10.55 -3.46 -4.44
CA GLN A 239 9.36 -2.65 -4.16
C GLN A 239 9.23 -1.55 -5.20
N ASN A 240 8.01 -1.14 -5.50
CA ASN A 240 7.69 -0.06 -6.43
C ASN A 240 6.96 1.09 -5.73
N LYS A 241 6.96 2.26 -6.38
CA LYS A 241 6.03 3.33 -6.04
C LYS A 241 4.59 2.84 -6.28
N ASN A 242 3.67 3.30 -5.44
CA ASN A 242 2.24 2.98 -5.53
C ASN A 242 1.59 3.36 -6.89
N LYS A 243 0.34 2.95 -7.07
CA LYS A 243 -0.51 3.28 -8.23
C LYS A 243 0.19 2.96 -9.56
N PHE A 244 0.78 1.76 -9.64
CA PHE A 244 1.55 1.32 -10.81
C PHE A 244 2.65 2.33 -11.23
N GLY A 245 3.42 2.84 -10.27
CA GLY A 245 4.61 3.61 -10.60
C GLY A 245 5.54 2.81 -11.53
N ARG A 246 5.68 1.51 -11.26
CA ARG A 246 6.27 0.48 -12.13
C ARG A 246 5.72 -0.89 -11.75
N VAL A 247 6.01 -1.90 -12.59
CA VAL A 247 5.92 -3.32 -12.22
C VAL A 247 7.31 -3.93 -12.25
N THR A 248 7.55 -4.99 -11.46
CA THR A 248 8.87 -5.63 -11.42
C THR A 248 8.80 -7.00 -12.07
N TYR A 249 9.65 -7.22 -13.07
CA TYR A 249 9.91 -8.53 -13.64
C TYR A 249 11.17 -9.11 -12.99
N ILE A 250 11.04 -10.28 -12.36
CA ILE A 250 12.08 -10.91 -11.55
C ILE A 250 12.45 -12.23 -12.19
N THR A 251 13.76 -12.46 -12.36
CA THR A 251 14.33 -13.73 -12.82
C THR A 251 15.18 -14.32 -11.70
N LEU A 252 14.87 -15.55 -11.29
CA LEU A 252 15.63 -16.33 -10.34
C LEU A 252 16.23 -17.54 -11.08
N THR A 253 17.56 -17.64 -11.14
CA THR A 253 18.24 -18.80 -11.72
C THR A 253 18.49 -19.84 -10.65
N VAL A 254 17.94 -21.04 -10.82
CA VAL A 254 18.08 -22.18 -9.90
C VAL A 254 19.02 -23.21 -10.51
N ASP A 255 20.00 -23.62 -9.73
CA ASP A 255 20.94 -24.70 -10.05
C ASP A 255 20.98 -25.70 -8.90
N SER A 256 20.71 -26.96 -9.23
CA SER A 256 20.72 -28.06 -8.23
C SER A 256 19.91 -27.76 -6.97
N GLY A 257 18.69 -27.18 -7.14
CA GLY A 257 17.74 -26.88 -6.06
C GLY A 257 18.14 -25.65 -5.22
N LYS A 258 19.00 -24.76 -5.72
CA LYS A 258 19.40 -23.52 -5.04
C LYS A 258 19.39 -22.33 -6.00
N VAL A 259 18.95 -21.19 -5.51
CA VAL A 259 19.00 -19.92 -6.24
C VAL A 259 20.47 -19.47 -6.31
N VAL A 260 21.00 -19.37 -7.53
CA VAL A 260 22.41 -18.98 -7.80
C VAL A 260 22.53 -17.57 -8.42
N ASP A 261 21.46 -17.05 -9.01
CA ASP A 261 21.40 -15.67 -9.50
C ASP A 261 20.00 -15.08 -9.36
N LYS A 262 19.94 -13.76 -9.19
CA LYS A 262 18.70 -13.01 -8.92
C LYS A 262 18.75 -11.67 -9.65
N LYS A 263 17.73 -11.37 -10.46
CA LYS A 263 17.65 -10.14 -11.22
C LYS A 263 16.26 -9.53 -11.14
N ALA A 264 16.17 -8.21 -10.98
CA ALA A 264 14.93 -7.45 -11.04
C ALA A 264 15.01 -6.39 -12.13
N GLU A 265 13.98 -6.34 -12.97
CA GLU A 265 13.79 -5.34 -14.02
C GLU A 265 12.50 -4.56 -13.74
N TYR A 266 12.60 -3.22 -13.75
CA TYR A 266 11.48 -2.34 -13.40
C TYR A 266 10.88 -1.74 -14.67
N ILE A 267 9.65 -2.13 -14.99
CA ILE A 267 8.95 -1.77 -16.24
C ILE A 267 7.96 -0.62 -15.95
N ASP A 268 8.05 0.47 -16.70
CA ASP A 268 7.05 1.55 -16.68
C ASP A 268 5.79 1.09 -17.42
N ILE A 269 4.87 0.48 -16.69
CA ILE A 269 3.68 -0.15 -17.25
C ILE A 269 2.74 0.87 -17.88
N LYS A 270 2.71 2.11 -17.40
CA LYS A 270 1.86 3.18 -17.95
C LYS A 270 2.28 3.55 -19.37
N LYS A 271 3.56 3.32 -19.71
CA LYS A 271 4.11 3.52 -21.06
C LYS A 271 4.13 2.26 -21.91
N TYR A 272 3.62 1.12 -21.40
CA TYR A 272 3.59 -0.10 -22.19
C TYR A 272 2.68 0.09 -23.42
N PRO A 273 3.19 -0.21 -24.64
CA PRO A 273 2.54 0.25 -25.87
C PRO A 273 1.28 -0.53 -26.25
N LYS A 274 1.12 -1.75 -25.70
CA LYS A 274 -0.01 -2.63 -26.02
C LYS A 274 -1.05 -2.59 -24.92
N LYS A 275 -2.33 -2.80 -25.29
CA LYS A 275 -3.47 -2.94 -24.39
C LYS A 275 -4.29 -4.17 -24.77
N ASN A 276 -4.69 -4.94 -23.78
CA ASN A 276 -5.68 -6.00 -23.99
C ASN A 276 -7.07 -5.36 -24.12
N LYS A 277 -7.72 -5.57 -25.28
CA LYS A 277 -8.98 -4.91 -25.64
C LYS A 277 -10.17 -5.39 -24.78
N VAL A 278 -10.16 -6.65 -24.33
CA VAL A 278 -11.21 -7.21 -23.49
C VAL A 278 -11.14 -6.55 -22.09
N VAL A 279 -9.94 -6.44 -21.55
CA VAL A 279 -9.72 -5.78 -20.24
C VAL A 279 -9.99 -4.28 -20.34
N GLU A 280 -9.64 -3.62 -21.48
CA GLU A 280 -9.95 -2.21 -21.73
C GLU A 280 -11.47 -1.96 -21.72
N ALA A 281 -12.25 -2.83 -22.37
CA ALA A 281 -13.71 -2.74 -22.37
C ALA A 281 -14.29 -2.95 -20.96
N MET A 282 -13.74 -3.86 -20.18
CA MET A 282 -14.18 -4.08 -18.79
C MET A 282 -13.86 -2.89 -17.88
N VAL A 283 -12.66 -2.31 -18.00
CA VAL A 283 -12.30 -1.08 -17.27
C VAL A 283 -13.24 0.06 -17.65
N SER A 284 -13.55 0.22 -18.94
CA SER A 284 -14.51 1.23 -19.40
C SER A 284 -15.90 1.03 -18.79
N HIS A 285 -16.36 -0.22 -18.70
CA HIS A 285 -17.63 -0.55 -18.05
C HIS A 285 -17.64 -0.17 -16.56
N PHE A 286 -16.58 -0.51 -15.82
CA PHE A 286 -16.46 -0.14 -14.42
C PHE A 286 -16.34 1.37 -14.17
N SER A 287 -15.83 2.10 -15.17
CA SER A 287 -15.61 3.56 -15.10
C SER A 287 -16.82 4.38 -15.56
N ASP A 288 -17.87 3.76 -16.09
CA ASP A 288 -19.04 4.47 -16.60
C ASP A 288 -20.04 4.83 -15.49
N ASN A 289 -19.70 5.87 -14.72
CA ASN A 289 -20.58 6.46 -13.71
C ASN A 289 -20.78 7.95 -13.97
N PRO A 290 -21.98 8.36 -14.46
CA PRO A 290 -22.30 9.77 -14.77
C PRO A 290 -22.21 10.70 -13.56
N ASP A 291 -22.56 10.22 -12.34
CA ASP A 291 -22.56 11.04 -11.13
C ASP A 291 -21.15 11.52 -10.77
N PHE A 292 -20.13 10.74 -11.11
CA PHE A 292 -18.74 11.09 -10.85
C PHE A 292 -18.22 12.22 -11.75
N ARG A 293 -18.88 12.50 -12.88
CA ARG A 293 -18.50 13.57 -13.82
C ARG A 293 -19.08 14.94 -13.46
N ARG A 294 -19.96 15.01 -12.45
CA ARG A 294 -20.58 16.27 -12.02
C ARG A 294 -19.49 17.19 -11.44
N VAL A 295 -19.39 18.40 -12.01
CA VAL A 295 -18.47 19.45 -11.55
C VAL A 295 -19.02 20.07 -10.26
N VAL A 296 -18.19 20.18 -9.24
CA VAL A 296 -18.52 20.76 -7.93
C VAL A 296 -17.84 22.10 -7.70
N ALA A 297 -16.69 22.35 -8.32
CA ALA A 297 -15.98 23.63 -8.27
C ALA A 297 -14.96 23.75 -9.41
N ILE A 298 -14.24 24.88 -9.46
CA ILE A 298 -13.14 25.13 -10.39
C ILE A 298 -11.87 25.42 -9.57
N ALA A 299 -10.78 24.76 -9.88
CA ALA A 299 -9.44 25.11 -9.42
C ALA A 299 -8.89 26.23 -10.33
N ASP A 300 -8.70 27.45 -9.80
CA ASP A 300 -8.16 28.57 -10.57
C ASP A 300 -6.72 28.34 -11.02
N GLU A 301 -5.95 27.67 -10.17
CA GLU A 301 -4.55 27.30 -10.38
C GLU A 301 -4.38 25.82 -10.04
N PRO A 302 -3.37 25.12 -10.60
CA PRO A 302 -3.12 23.74 -10.24
C PRO A 302 -2.70 23.61 -8.78
N PHE A 303 -3.13 22.53 -8.12
CA PHE A 303 -2.56 22.04 -6.88
C PHE A 303 -1.29 21.26 -7.23
N GLU A 304 -0.13 21.79 -6.87
CA GLU A 304 1.17 21.18 -7.22
C GLU A 304 1.71 20.27 -6.12
N ALA A 305 1.08 20.27 -4.95
CA ALA A 305 1.50 19.46 -3.81
C ALA A 305 0.30 18.99 -2.98
N ARG A 306 0.43 17.80 -2.40
CA ARG A 306 -0.55 17.19 -1.49
C ARG A 306 -0.92 18.11 -0.32
N GLU A 307 0.04 18.90 0.19
CA GLU A 307 -0.21 19.86 1.27
C GLU A 307 -1.26 20.91 0.90
N GLU A 308 -1.31 21.36 -0.35
CA GLU A 308 -2.31 22.32 -0.83
C GLU A 308 -3.73 21.74 -0.75
N LEU A 309 -3.88 20.47 -1.16
CA LEU A 309 -5.13 19.71 -1.05
C LEU A 309 -5.52 19.47 0.42
N GLY A 310 -4.55 19.12 1.27
CA GLY A 310 -4.76 18.95 2.70
C GLY A 310 -5.15 20.25 3.40
N CYS A 311 -4.56 21.38 3.01
CA CYS A 311 -4.97 22.70 3.51
C CYS A 311 -6.40 23.07 3.10
N MET A 312 -6.80 22.74 1.85
CA MET A 312 -8.18 22.92 1.38
C MET A 312 -9.17 22.07 2.19
N LEU A 313 -8.87 20.80 2.42
CA LEU A 313 -9.72 19.91 3.22
C LEU A 313 -9.85 20.40 4.66
N CYS A 314 -8.74 20.86 5.27
CA CYS A 314 -8.78 21.45 6.61
C CYS A 314 -9.63 22.75 6.65
N ASP A 315 -9.60 23.59 5.64
CA ASP A 315 -10.45 24.79 5.58
C ASP A 315 -11.93 24.42 5.40
N ALA A 316 -12.23 23.37 4.62
CA ALA A 316 -13.56 22.81 4.52
C ALA A 316 -14.08 22.31 5.89
N PHE A 317 -13.25 21.62 6.66
CA PHE A 317 -13.58 21.21 8.03
C PHE A 317 -13.87 22.39 8.94
N ILE A 318 -13.06 23.45 8.90
CA ILE A 318 -13.29 24.64 9.72
C ILE A 318 -14.63 25.27 9.39
N GLU A 319 -14.90 25.49 8.12
CA GLU A 319 -16.10 26.21 7.68
C GLU A 319 -17.37 25.39 7.92
N GLU A 320 -17.40 24.13 7.47
CA GLU A 320 -18.60 23.30 7.48
C GLU A 320 -18.91 22.67 8.85
N CYS A 321 -17.88 22.44 9.69
CA CYS A 321 -18.05 21.95 11.06
C CYS A 321 -18.07 23.05 12.12
N HIS A 322 -17.99 24.32 11.71
CA HIS A 322 -17.93 25.50 12.60
C HIS A 322 -16.84 25.38 13.68
N ALA A 323 -15.63 25.00 13.25
CA ALA A 323 -14.49 24.80 14.13
C ALA A 323 -13.53 26.01 14.14
N ASP A 324 -12.70 26.12 15.16
CA ASP A 324 -11.63 27.13 15.25
C ASP A 324 -10.40 26.69 14.44
N LEU A 325 -10.10 25.39 14.48
CA LEU A 325 -8.90 24.76 13.93
C LEU A 325 -9.29 23.42 13.24
N ALA A 326 -8.43 22.93 12.37
CA ALA A 326 -8.57 21.61 11.80
C ALA A 326 -7.26 20.85 11.70
N VAL A 327 -7.34 19.51 11.75
CA VAL A 327 -6.22 18.59 11.53
C VAL A 327 -6.70 17.44 10.66
N GLU A 328 -5.92 17.10 9.64
CA GLU A 328 -6.15 15.92 8.81
C GLU A 328 -4.90 15.04 8.84
N ASN A 329 -5.06 13.71 8.98
CA ASN A 329 -3.92 12.80 9.02
C ASN A 329 -3.21 12.73 7.65
N PRO A 330 -1.90 12.41 7.64
CA PRO A 330 -1.10 12.42 6.40
C PRO A 330 -1.66 11.51 5.31
N GLY A 331 -2.21 10.36 5.70
CA GLY A 331 -2.82 9.38 4.80
C GLY A 331 -4.23 9.74 4.33
N GLY A 332 -4.88 10.76 4.89
CA GLY A 332 -6.25 11.14 4.57
C GLY A 332 -6.40 11.79 3.19
N VAL A 333 -5.35 12.38 2.64
CA VAL A 333 -5.32 12.93 1.27
C VAL A 333 -4.59 11.97 0.34
N ARG A 334 -5.27 11.44 -0.69
CA ARG A 334 -4.77 10.29 -1.49
C ARG A 334 -4.29 10.63 -2.89
N ILE A 335 -4.33 11.89 -3.32
CA ILE A 335 -3.70 12.36 -4.55
C ILE A 335 -2.62 13.40 -4.25
N ASP A 336 -1.58 13.45 -5.09
CA ASP A 336 -0.42 14.33 -4.88
C ASP A 336 -0.61 15.71 -5.48
N SER A 337 -1.49 15.84 -6.50
CA SER A 337 -1.72 17.07 -7.25
C SER A 337 -3.08 17.03 -7.95
N HIS A 338 -3.57 18.20 -8.39
CA HIS A 338 -4.76 18.32 -9.24
C HIS A 338 -4.52 19.44 -10.27
N PRO A 339 -4.86 19.26 -11.57
CA PRO A 339 -4.70 20.31 -12.58
C PRO A 339 -5.63 21.49 -12.30
N ALA A 340 -5.35 22.65 -12.91
CA ALA A 340 -6.33 23.73 -13.00
C ALA A 340 -7.52 23.30 -13.84
N GLY A 341 -8.70 23.84 -13.55
CA GLY A 341 -9.95 23.52 -14.22
C GLY A 341 -10.97 22.84 -13.32
N ASP A 342 -11.85 22.04 -13.91
CA ASP A 342 -12.98 21.42 -13.22
C ASP A 342 -12.52 20.48 -12.09
N ILE A 343 -13.13 20.64 -10.92
CA ILE A 343 -13.08 19.68 -9.82
C ILE A 343 -14.40 18.93 -9.84
N THR A 344 -14.36 17.64 -10.11
CA THR A 344 -15.55 16.77 -10.19
C THR A 344 -15.82 16.05 -8.88
N VAL A 345 -16.99 15.41 -8.77
CA VAL A 345 -17.30 14.48 -7.67
C VAL A 345 -16.22 13.38 -7.56
N LEU A 346 -15.75 12.86 -8.72
CA LEU A 346 -14.69 11.86 -8.74
C LEU A 346 -13.41 12.39 -8.10
N ASP A 347 -13.02 13.63 -8.40
CA ASP A 347 -11.80 14.23 -7.83
C ASP A 347 -11.92 14.39 -6.32
N VAL A 348 -13.07 14.83 -5.80
CA VAL A 348 -13.33 14.91 -4.35
C VAL A 348 -13.16 13.55 -3.69
N LEU A 349 -13.77 12.51 -4.26
CA LEU A 349 -13.67 11.14 -3.76
C LEU A 349 -12.27 10.55 -3.93
N GLN A 350 -11.45 11.05 -4.87
CA GLN A 350 -10.04 10.66 -5.01
C GLN A 350 -9.13 11.39 -4.01
N ILE A 351 -9.49 12.61 -3.62
CA ILE A 351 -8.78 13.34 -2.55
C ILE A 351 -8.96 12.61 -1.23
N ASP A 352 -10.21 12.28 -0.86
CA ASP A 352 -10.58 11.55 0.36
C ASP A 352 -11.46 10.33 0.00
N PRO A 353 -10.87 9.17 -0.28
CA PRO A 353 -11.62 7.97 -0.67
C PRO A 353 -12.22 7.19 0.50
N PHE A 354 -12.00 7.63 1.73
CA PHE A 354 -12.43 6.94 2.93
C PHE A 354 -13.89 7.24 3.27
N ASP A 355 -14.56 6.31 3.94
CA ASP A 355 -15.90 6.53 4.49
C ASP A 355 -15.83 7.15 5.90
N ASN A 356 -14.87 8.06 6.10
CA ASN A 356 -14.68 8.72 7.37
C ASN A 356 -15.84 9.69 7.67
N HIS A 357 -16.21 9.76 8.96
CA HIS A 357 -17.11 10.78 9.48
C HIS A 357 -16.32 11.97 10.01
N ALA A 358 -16.86 13.17 9.81
CA ALA A 358 -16.30 14.36 10.42
C ALA A 358 -16.50 14.33 11.96
N VAL A 359 -15.48 14.79 12.68
CA VAL A 359 -15.47 14.84 14.16
C VAL A 359 -15.04 16.23 14.60
N VAL A 360 -15.67 16.73 15.64
CA VAL A 360 -15.22 17.95 16.32
C VAL A 360 -14.72 17.58 17.72
N LEU A 361 -13.43 17.84 17.93
CA LEU A 361 -12.76 17.68 19.24
C LEU A 361 -12.81 19.01 20.01
N THR A 362 -12.96 18.94 21.31
CA THR A 362 -12.77 20.10 22.20
C THR A 362 -11.47 19.93 22.98
N LEU A 363 -10.39 20.60 22.53
CA LEU A 363 -9.04 20.43 23.06
C LEU A 363 -8.46 21.75 23.53
N THR A 364 -7.67 21.74 24.58
CA THR A 364 -6.74 22.82 24.91
C THR A 364 -5.57 22.84 23.90
N GLY A 365 -4.86 23.94 23.81
CA GLY A 365 -3.66 23.98 22.97
C GLY A 365 -2.59 22.96 23.38
N GLU A 366 -2.49 22.60 24.67
CA GLU A 366 -1.59 21.54 25.16
C GLU A 366 -2.03 20.15 24.73
N GLU A 367 -3.31 19.86 24.80
CA GLU A 367 -3.87 18.57 24.31
C GLU A 367 -3.74 18.44 22.79
N LEU A 368 -3.98 19.53 22.03
CA LEU A 368 -3.74 19.55 20.59
C LEU A 368 -2.26 19.30 20.27
N LEU A 369 -1.33 19.93 21.02
CA LEU A 369 0.11 19.69 20.84
C LEU A 369 0.48 18.22 21.11
N THR A 370 -0.13 17.60 22.11
CA THR A 370 0.08 16.18 22.45
C THR A 370 -0.41 15.28 21.31
N MET A 371 -1.62 15.54 20.80
CA MET A 371 -2.19 14.85 19.65
C MET A 371 -1.28 15.00 18.41
N MET A 372 -0.85 16.23 18.09
CA MET A 372 0.06 16.48 16.96
C MET A 372 1.37 15.72 17.08
N ARG A 373 1.94 15.63 18.28
CA ARG A 373 3.18 14.85 18.52
C ARG A 373 2.99 13.36 18.28
N SER A 374 1.83 12.79 18.55
CA SER A 374 1.57 11.37 18.31
C SER A 374 1.62 11.02 16.83
N TYR A 375 1.24 11.92 15.94
CA TYR A 375 1.35 11.76 14.49
C TYR A 375 2.74 12.00 13.94
N CYS A 376 3.58 12.71 14.67
CA CYS A 376 4.93 13.05 14.25
C CYS A 376 5.97 11.95 14.54
N HIS A 377 5.58 10.81 15.11
CA HIS A 377 6.46 9.66 15.37
C HIS A 377 6.51 8.65 14.21
N ASP A 378 5.87 8.95 13.10
CA ASP A 378 5.87 8.05 11.95
C ASP A 378 7.28 7.91 11.36
N LYS A 379 7.77 6.67 11.29
CA LYS A 379 9.04 6.31 10.64
C LYS A 379 9.12 6.74 9.17
N PHE A 380 8.00 7.12 8.56
CA PHE A 380 7.86 7.46 7.15
C PHE A 380 7.87 8.97 6.85
N PHE A 381 8.16 9.83 7.83
CA PHE A 381 8.23 11.29 7.66
C PHE A 381 6.98 11.94 7.05
N SER A 382 5.81 11.40 7.30
CA SER A 382 4.56 12.00 6.91
C SER A 382 3.97 12.79 8.09
N PHE A 383 3.54 14.02 7.82
CA PHE A 383 3.05 14.94 8.84
C PHE A 383 1.60 15.32 8.54
N PRO A 384 0.76 15.58 9.59
CA PRO A 384 -0.63 15.94 9.39
C PRO A 384 -0.78 17.30 8.71
N PHE A 385 -1.87 17.46 7.94
CA PHE A 385 -2.27 18.75 7.41
C PHE A 385 -3.02 19.54 8.48
N VAL A 386 -2.94 20.87 8.42
CA VAL A 386 -3.53 21.74 9.45
C VAL A 386 -4.29 22.92 8.85
N GLY A 387 -5.33 23.37 9.58
CA GLY A 387 -6.15 24.53 9.26
C GLY A 387 -6.36 25.45 10.46
N GLY A 388 -6.41 26.76 10.23
CA GLY A 388 -6.57 27.78 11.29
C GLY A 388 -5.31 28.05 12.11
N PHE A 389 -4.23 27.28 11.92
CA PHE A 389 -2.94 27.47 12.56
C PHE A 389 -1.78 27.00 11.65
N LYS A 390 -0.54 27.27 12.07
CA LYS A 390 0.68 26.76 11.45
C LYS A 390 1.41 25.83 12.42
N CYS A 391 2.18 24.88 11.88
CA CYS A 391 2.94 23.91 12.67
C CYS A 391 4.39 23.89 12.21
N ASP A 392 5.32 24.19 13.14
CA ASP A 392 6.77 24.07 12.90
C ASP A 392 7.29 22.82 13.60
N ILE A 393 7.94 21.95 12.84
CA ILE A 393 8.52 20.68 13.31
C ILE A 393 10.04 20.76 13.14
N THR A 394 10.77 20.45 14.21
CA THR A 394 12.23 20.32 14.16
C THR A 394 12.62 18.87 14.35
N LEU A 395 13.33 18.33 13.38
CA LEU A 395 13.90 16.99 13.41
C LEU A 395 15.33 16.99 13.93
N ASP A 396 15.76 15.88 14.52
CA ASP A 396 17.15 15.71 14.96
C ASP A 396 18.06 15.49 13.74
N ARG A 397 19.17 16.25 13.66
CA ARG A 397 20.15 16.14 12.57
C ARG A 397 20.85 14.78 12.53
N ASN A 398 21.12 14.21 13.69
CA ASN A 398 21.86 12.96 13.81
C ASN A 398 20.95 11.73 13.68
N ASN A 399 19.66 11.90 13.96
CA ASN A 399 18.63 10.88 13.77
C ASN A 399 17.34 11.55 13.27
N PRO A 400 17.19 11.72 11.95
CA PRO A 400 16.02 12.40 11.36
C PRO A 400 14.66 11.78 11.71
N GLY A 401 14.63 10.53 12.20
CA GLY A 401 13.42 9.88 12.72
C GLY A 401 12.98 10.40 14.10
N ILE A 402 13.78 11.27 14.75
CA ILE A 402 13.44 11.84 16.06
C ILE A 402 12.99 13.29 15.93
N ILE A 403 11.84 13.60 16.51
CA ILE A 403 11.33 14.97 16.60
C ILE A 403 11.87 15.66 17.85
N LYS A 404 12.66 16.71 17.66
CA LYS A 404 13.14 17.56 18.74
C LYS A 404 12.06 18.49 19.29
N SER A 405 11.26 19.09 18.40
CA SER A 405 10.20 20.00 18.82
C SER A 405 9.06 20.11 17.82
N VAL A 406 7.86 20.35 18.33
CA VAL A 406 6.67 20.75 17.58
C VAL A 406 6.18 22.06 18.18
N LYS A 407 5.96 23.09 17.35
CA LYS A 407 5.44 24.39 17.75
C LYS A 407 4.14 24.68 16.99
N LEU A 408 3.10 25.04 17.70
CA LEU A 408 1.83 25.46 17.12
C LEU A 408 1.78 27.00 17.13
N LEU A 409 1.54 27.57 15.96
CA LEU A 409 1.56 29.01 15.76
C LEU A 409 0.21 29.49 15.21
N THR A 410 -0.23 30.65 15.58
CA THR A 410 -1.34 31.33 14.93
C THR A 410 -0.99 31.70 13.47
N PRO A 411 -1.95 32.00 12.59
CA PRO A 411 -1.64 32.38 11.21
C PRO A 411 -0.66 33.56 11.07
N ASP A 412 -0.67 34.51 12.05
CA ASP A 412 0.23 35.64 12.13
C ASP A 412 1.61 35.31 12.78
N GLY A 413 1.88 34.01 13.06
CA GLY A 413 3.17 33.51 13.52
C GLY A 413 3.43 33.60 15.02
N LYS A 414 2.45 34.00 15.84
CA LYS A 414 2.57 33.97 17.30
C LYS A 414 2.30 32.58 17.84
N LYS A 415 2.83 32.29 19.04
CA LYS A 415 2.57 31.01 19.70
C LYS A 415 1.07 30.85 19.98
N LEU A 416 0.52 29.70 19.64
CA LEU A 416 -0.87 29.35 19.97
C LEU A 416 -1.08 29.34 21.50
N ASN A 417 -2.22 29.81 21.96
CA ASN A 417 -2.51 29.81 23.39
C ASN A 417 -2.76 28.38 23.89
N MET A 418 -1.81 27.85 24.67
CA MET A 418 -1.81 26.45 25.12
C MET A 418 -2.95 26.16 26.12
N LYS A 419 -3.46 27.18 26.84
CA LYS A 419 -4.53 27.00 27.85
C LYS A 419 -5.95 27.22 27.30
N LYS A 420 -6.08 27.88 26.15
CA LYS A 420 -7.38 28.11 25.50
C LYS A 420 -7.92 26.79 24.96
N LYS A 421 -9.23 26.55 25.13
CA LYS A 421 -9.95 25.46 24.45
C LYS A 421 -10.31 25.89 23.05
N TYR A 422 -10.10 24.97 22.11
CA TYR A 422 -10.40 25.11 20.67
C TYR A 422 -11.34 24.00 20.25
N ARG A 423 -12.24 24.33 19.35
CA ARG A 423 -12.97 23.34 18.55
C ARG A 423 -12.07 22.94 17.39
N VAL A 424 -11.65 21.68 17.35
CA VAL A 424 -10.74 21.14 16.32
C VAL A 424 -11.51 20.15 15.47
N ALA A 425 -11.74 20.48 14.20
CA ALA A 425 -12.38 19.55 13.28
C ALA A 425 -11.37 18.58 12.66
N THR A 426 -11.80 17.36 12.45
CA THR A 426 -10.98 16.26 11.93
C THR A 426 -11.87 15.11 11.42
N ASN A 427 -11.28 14.01 10.99
CA ASN A 427 -11.97 12.76 10.69
C ASN A 427 -12.02 11.81 11.91
N ASN A 428 -12.84 10.75 11.85
CA ASN A 428 -12.98 9.79 12.96
C ASN A 428 -11.79 8.83 13.11
N TYR A 429 -10.89 8.77 12.15
CA TYR A 429 -9.64 7.99 12.25
C TYR A 429 -8.68 8.57 13.29
N ILE A 430 -8.54 9.92 13.34
CA ILE A 430 -7.63 10.58 14.27
C ILE A 430 -7.94 10.26 15.74
N PRO A 431 -9.17 10.46 16.27
CA PRO A 431 -9.46 10.11 17.65
C PRO A 431 -9.38 8.59 17.93
N ALA A 432 -9.58 7.74 16.95
CA ALA A 432 -9.46 6.29 17.10
C ALA A 432 -8.01 5.79 17.21
N THR A 433 -7.04 6.58 16.69
CA THR A 433 -5.62 6.18 16.60
C THR A 433 -4.66 7.06 17.40
N SER A 434 -5.15 8.13 18.03
CA SER A 434 -4.34 9.04 18.84
C SER A 434 -4.83 9.12 20.29
N THR A 435 -3.96 9.64 21.17
CA THR A 435 -4.32 9.91 22.56
C THR A 435 -5.03 11.25 22.66
N ILE A 436 -6.33 11.21 22.93
CA ILE A 436 -7.15 12.40 23.20
C ILE A 436 -7.87 12.23 24.56
N PRO A 437 -8.28 13.34 25.23
CA PRO A 437 -9.06 13.26 26.44
C PRO A 437 -10.40 12.55 26.22
N GLU A 438 -10.80 11.72 27.17
CA GLU A 438 -12.10 11.05 27.14
C GLU A 438 -13.25 12.07 27.08
N GLY A 439 -14.25 11.80 26.24
CA GLY A 439 -15.42 12.67 26.07
C GLY A 439 -15.14 13.97 25.29
N SER A 440 -13.91 14.17 24.76
CA SER A 440 -13.58 15.37 23.98
C SER A 440 -14.09 15.31 22.54
N ALA A 441 -14.43 14.12 22.01
CA ALA A 441 -14.82 13.91 20.62
C ALA A 441 -16.35 13.90 20.45
N HIS A 442 -16.81 14.63 19.42
CA HIS A 442 -18.18 14.60 18.94
C HIS A 442 -18.20 14.24 17.46
N VAL A 443 -18.65 13.01 17.15
CA VAL A 443 -18.79 12.51 15.79
C VAL A 443 -20.02 13.12 15.14
N LEU A 444 -19.86 13.71 13.96
CA LEU A 444 -20.95 14.28 13.19
C LEU A 444 -21.56 13.20 12.27
N ASN A 445 -22.85 13.29 12.02
CA ASN A 445 -23.53 12.41 11.06
C ASN A 445 -23.35 12.94 9.61
N THR A 446 -22.09 13.13 9.21
CA THR A 446 -21.72 13.57 7.86
C THR A 446 -20.35 13.02 7.50
N GLN A 447 -20.20 12.56 6.25
CA GLN A 447 -18.91 12.08 5.76
C GLN A 447 -17.98 13.25 5.46
N THR A 448 -16.67 13.02 5.59
CA THR A 448 -15.63 14.03 5.29
C THR A 448 -15.68 14.47 3.82
N THR A 449 -16.01 13.56 2.91
CA THR A 449 -16.25 13.86 1.48
C THR A 449 -17.43 14.79 1.26
N ASP A 450 -18.55 14.64 2.02
CA ASP A 450 -19.68 15.54 1.94
C ASP A 450 -19.34 16.94 2.46
N VAL A 451 -18.49 17.01 3.50
CA VAL A 451 -17.97 18.28 4.02
C VAL A 451 -17.18 19.00 2.93
N LEU A 452 -16.27 18.30 2.25
CA LEU A 452 -15.48 18.87 1.16
C LEU A 452 -16.34 19.26 -0.05
N MET A 453 -17.31 18.43 -0.45
CA MET A 453 -18.21 18.75 -1.54
C MET A 453 -19.03 20.02 -1.27
N ARG A 454 -19.66 20.14 -0.10
CA ARG A 454 -20.43 21.35 0.26
C ARG A 454 -19.57 22.61 0.27
N PHE A 455 -18.36 22.53 0.81
CA PHE A 455 -17.41 23.64 0.80
C PHE A 455 -17.07 24.08 -0.63
N LEU A 456 -16.78 23.14 -1.52
CA LEU A 456 -16.44 23.40 -2.92
C LEU A 456 -17.62 23.97 -3.69
N GLU A 457 -18.81 23.38 -3.58
CA GLU A 457 -20.04 23.87 -4.24
C GLU A 457 -20.39 25.29 -3.79
N LYS A 458 -20.25 25.59 -2.51
CA LYS A 458 -20.51 26.92 -1.96
C LYS A 458 -19.49 27.98 -2.45
N ARG A 459 -18.25 27.58 -2.62
CA ARG A 459 -17.16 28.45 -3.11
C ARG A 459 -17.22 28.65 -4.63
N GLY A 460 -17.59 27.63 -5.38
CA GLY A 460 -17.60 27.59 -6.84
C GLY A 460 -16.21 27.66 -7.47
N LYS A 461 -15.26 28.38 -6.83
CA LYS A 461 -13.85 28.52 -7.23
C LYS A 461 -12.93 28.48 -6.04
N VAL A 462 -11.77 27.84 -6.20
CA VAL A 462 -10.75 27.72 -5.16
C VAL A 462 -9.35 27.95 -5.73
N ASN A 463 -8.45 28.50 -4.90
CA ASN A 463 -7.04 28.63 -5.20
C ASN A 463 -6.22 28.36 -3.94
N TYR A 464 -5.42 27.29 -3.98
CA TYR A 464 -4.54 26.87 -2.88
C TYR A 464 -3.08 26.77 -3.32
N ARG A 465 -2.74 27.24 -4.53
CA ARG A 465 -1.37 27.19 -5.03
C ARG A 465 -0.41 27.89 -4.07
N GLY A 466 0.64 27.19 -3.66
CA GLY A 466 1.66 27.72 -2.74
C GLY A 466 1.24 27.83 -1.27
N VAL A 467 -0.01 27.43 -0.92
CA VAL A 467 -0.44 27.44 0.49
C VAL A 467 0.34 26.39 1.27
N ARG A 468 1.08 26.85 2.29
CA ARG A 468 1.87 26.02 3.19
C ARG A 468 1.60 26.43 4.63
N ARG A 469 1.31 25.46 5.47
CA ARG A 469 1.03 25.63 6.90
C ARG A 469 1.93 24.78 7.78
N LEU A 470 2.72 23.91 7.16
CA LEU A 470 3.69 23.07 7.82
C LEU A 470 5.10 23.48 7.44
N SER A 471 5.98 23.60 8.43
CA SER A 471 7.42 23.84 8.24
C SER A 471 8.18 22.73 8.93
N VAL A 472 9.00 21.99 8.18
CA VAL A 472 9.83 20.88 8.71
C VAL A 472 11.28 21.24 8.48
N VAL A 473 12.07 21.32 9.54
CA VAL A 473 13.50 21.64 9.48
C VAL A 473 14.32 20.62 10.26
N THR A 474 15.52 20.31 9.78
CA THR A 474 16.47 19.41 10.46
C THR A 474 17.55 20.23 11.15
N GLN A 475 17.70 20.11 12.47
CA GLN A 475 18.67 20.86 13.29
C GLN A 475 19.43 19.94 14.25
#